data_c5f9f27135742e436150d403a035d422
#
_entry.id   c5f9f27135742e436150d403a035d422
#
_cell.length_a   1.000
_cell.length_b   1.000
_cell.length_c   1.000
_cell.angle_alpha   90.00
_cell.angle_beta   90.00
_cell.angle_gamma   90.00
#
_symmetry.space_group_name_H-M   'P 1'
#
loop_
_entity.id
_entity.type
_entity.pdbx_description
1 polymer ?
#
loop_
_entity_poly.entity_id
_entity_poly.type
_entity_poly.pdbx_seq_one_letter_code
_entity_poly.pdbx_strand_id
1 'polypeptide(L)'
;ILVVDDIKEQRELAINMLTVLGYTVETAASGEEAVERLLGKTVDLLLLDMVMDPGMDGLETYRRILETHPGQKAVIVSGFSETDRVKKAQALGAGAFVRKPYIMEKIGLAVRRELDRGKDDDVSLET
;
A
#
# COMPACT_ATOMS: atom_id res chain seq x y z
N ILE A 1 8.65 -0.99 -3.37
CA ILE A 1 7.44 -0.53 -2.68
C ILE A 1 7.21 0.94 -2.99
N LEU A 2 6.00 1.30 -3.37
CA LEU A 2 5.60 2.70 -3.52
C LEU A 2 4.81 3.13 -2.28
N VAL A 3 5.32 4.10 -1.55
CA VAL A 3 4.65 4.68 -0.38
C VAL A 3 3.85 5.90 -0.84
N VAL A 4 2.55 5.88 -0.62
CA VAL A 4 1.64 6.96 -1.01
C VAL A 4 1.06 7.59 0.24
N ASP A 5 1.48 8.81 0.55
CA ASP A 5 1.08 9.53 1.75
C ASP A 5 1.29 11.02 1.52
N ASP A 6 0.32 11.85 1.89
CA ASP A 6 0.39 13.30 1.68
C ASP A 6 1.27 14.02 2.70
N ILE A 7 1.64 13.36 3.78
CA ILE A 7 2.44 13.95 4.86
C ILE A 7 3.91 13.56 4.69
N LYS A 8 4.76 14.56 4.47
CA LYS A 8 6.19 14.36 4.21
C LYS A 8 6.89 13.53 5.30
N GLU A 9 6.64 13.86 6.57
CA GLU A 9 7.27 13.18 7.70
C GLU A 9 6.87 11.72 7.76
N GLN A 10 5.64 11.39 7.38
CA GLN A 10 5.18 10.02 7.32
C GLN A 10 5.86 9.26 6.19
N ARG A 11 6.05 9.90 5.03
CA ARG A 11 6.79 9.28 3.93
C ARG A 11 8.23 8.97 4.33
N GLU A 12 8.89 9.93 4.97
CA GLU A 12 10.27 9.75 5.42
C GLU A 12 10.40 8.62 6.43
N LEU A 13 9.46 8.53 7.38
CA LEU A 13 9.43 7.46 8.37
C LEU A 13 9.26 6.10 7.70
N ALA A 14 8.32 6.00 6.76
CA ALA A 14 8.09 4.76 6.01
C ALA A 14 9.32 4.35 5.19
N ILE A 15 9.96 5.30 4.51
CA ILE A 15 11.20 5.03 3.77
C ILE A 15 12.25 4.42 4.69
N ASN A 16 12.47 5.04 5.84
CA ASN A 16 13.49 4.58 6.78
C ASN A 16 13.22 3.16 7.27
N MET A 17 11.98 2.91 7.68
CA MET A 17 11.59 1.59 8.18
C MET A 17 11.70 0.50 7.12
N LEU A 18 11.17 0.76 5.93
CA LEU A 18 11.16 -0.23 4.86
C LEU A 18 12.56 -0.48 4.30
N THR A 19 13.39 0.56 4.25
CA THR A 19 14.79 0.43 3.82
C THR A 19 15.58 -0.44 4.80
N VAL A 20 15.37 -0.23 6.10
CA VAL A 20 16.01 -1.07 7.13
C VAL A 20 15.59 -2.54 6.96
N LEU A 21 14.35 -2.78 6.56
CA LEU A 21 13.83 -4.13 6.32
C LEU A 21 14.29 -4.73 4.99
N GLY A 22 15.06 -3.99 4.19
CA GLY A 22 15.67 -4.52 2.96
C GLY A 22 14.91 -4.20 1.68
N TYR A 23 13.89 -3.37 1.73
CA TYR A 23 13.10 -3.03 0.54
C TYR A 23 13.64 -1.79 -0.17
N THR A 24 13.43 -1.74 -1.48
CA THR A 24 13.64 -0.53 -2.28
C THR A 24 12.34 0.27 -2.26
N VAL A 25 12.43 1.56 -1.97
CA VAL A 25 11.25 2.38 -1.70
C VAL A 25 11.22 3.62 -2.61
N GLU A 26 10.05 3.87 -3.21
CA GLU A 26 9.73 5.11 -3.89
C GLU A 26 8.55 5.74 -3.18
N THR A 27 8.32 7.03 -3.40
CA THR A 27 7.22 7.75 -2.74
C THR A 27 6.39 8.55 -3.71
N ALA A 28 5.14 8.78 -3.33
CA ALA A 28 4.24 9.72 -3.99
C ALA A 28 3.52 10.52 -2.91
N ALA A 29 3.35 11.80 -3.14
CA ALA A 29 2.74 12.72 -2.18
C ALA A 29 1.23 12.83 -2.32
N SER A 30 0.64 12.18 -3.32
CA SER A 30 -0.80 12.21 -3.58
C SER A 30 -1.21 10.98 -4.36
N GLY A 31 -2.52 10.73 -4.41
CA GLY A 31 -3.06 9.67 -5.25
C GLY A 31 -2.81 9.93 -6.72
N GLU A 32 -2.97 11.17 -7.14
CA GLU A 32 -2.71 11.58 -8.53
C GLU A 32 -1.27 11.31 -8.94
N GLU A 33 -0.32 11.68 -8.08
CA GLU A 33 1.09 11.39 -8.32
C GLU A 33 1.36 9.89 -8.39
N ALA A 34 0.73 9.11 -7.52
CA ALA A 34 0.90 7.65 -7.52
C ALA A 34 0.44 7.04 -8.84
N VAL A 35 -0.74 7.45 -9.33
CA VAL A 35 -1.26 6.98 -10.61
C VAL A 35 -0.29 7.33 -11.74
N GLU A 36 0.21 8.56 -11.75
CA GLU A 36 1.16 9.02 -12.76
C GLU A 36 2.47 8.24 -12.72
N ARG A 37 3.02 8.00 -11.53
CA ARG A 37 4.27 7.25 -11.38
C ARG A 37 4.17 5.82 -11.89
N LEU A 38 2.98 5.24 -11.86
CA LEU A 38 2.79 3.86 -12.31
C LEU A 38 2.45 3.73 -13.79
N LEU A 39 2.43 4.84 -14.53
CA LEU A 39 2.27 4.78 -15.98
C LEU A 39 3.51 4.14 -16.60
N GLY A 40 3.34 2.96 -17.21
CA GLY A 40 4.43 2.23 -17.85
C GLY A 40 5.45 1.63 -16.88
N LYS A 41 5.11 1.52 -15.60
CA LYS A 41 6.00 1.03 -14.55
C LYS A 41 5.20 0.16 -13.58
N THR A 42 5.88 -0.80 -12.94
CA THR A 42 5.26 -1.66 -11.94
C THR A 42 5.98 -1.55 -10.61
N VAL A 43 5.25 -1.79 -9.52
CA VAL A 43 5.82 -1.95 -8.18
C VAL A 43 5.24 -3.21 -7.56
N ASP A 44 5.99 -3.82 -6.67
CA ASP A 44 5.55 -5.06 -6.04
C ASP A 44 4.43 -4.85 -5.04
N LEU A 45 4.40 -3.67 -4.40
CA LEU A 45 3.45 -3.37 -3.35
C LEU A 45 3.26 -1.88 -3.17
N LEU A 46 2.02 -1.47 -2.89
CA LEU A 46 1.70 -0.11 -2.45
C LEU A 46 1.57 -0.11 -0.94
N LEU A 47 2.17 0.87 -0.29
CA LEU A 47 1.82 1.22 1.10
C LEU A 47 1.00 2.50 1.00
N LEU A 48 -0.31 2.39 1.15
CA LEU A 48 -1.27 3.39 0.71
C LEU A 48 -2.04 3.99 1.88
N ASP A 49 -1.86 5.29 2.10
CA ASP A 49 -2.65 6.02 3.07
C ASP A 49 -4.08 6.16 2.56
N MET A 50 -5.04 5.84 3.42
CA MET A 50 -6.45 5.92 3.06
C MET A 50 -6.96 7.35 3.05
N VAL A 51 -6.42 8.22 3.90
CA VAL A 51 -6.88 9.60 4.03
C VAL A 51 -5.83 10.55 3.48
N MET A 52 -6.12 11.12 2.32
CA MET A 52 -5.28 12.13 1.68
C MET A 52 -6.16 13.29 1.22
N ASP A 53 -5.74 14.51 1.50
CA ASP A 53 -6.52 15.70 1.24
C ASP A 53 -5.58 16.86 0.91
N PRO A 54 -5.84 17.67 -0.16
CA PRO A 54 -6.96 17.53 -1.11
C PRO A 54 -6.71 16.48 -2.18
N GLY A 55 -7.74 16.15 -2.96
CA GLY A 55 -7.66 15.26 -4.10
C GLY A 55 -8.18 13.86 -3.80
N MET A 56 -7.71 12.88 -4.58
CA MET A 56 -8.15 11.50 -4.41
C MET A 56 -7.72 10.94 -3.06
N ASP A 57 -8.63 10.21 -2.40
CA ASP A 57 -8.26 9.44 -1.21
C ASP A 57 -7.64 8.09 -1.62
N GLY A 58 -7.31 7.27 -0.62
CA GLY A 58 -6.68 5.97 -0.89
C GLY A 58 -7.56 5.01 -1.69
N LEU A 59 -8.86 4.98 -1.43
CA LEU A 59 -9.76 4.09 -2.16
C LEU A 59 -9.83 4.45 -3.64
N GLU A 60 -10.01 5.73 -3.95
CA GLU A 60 -10.05 6.19 -5.35
C GLU A 60 -8.71 5.95 -6.04
N THR A 61 -7.61 6.22 -5.34
CA THR A 61 -6.27 5.96 -5.86
C THR A 61 -6.11 4.48 -6.22
N TYR A 62 -6.52 3.60 -5.33
CA TYR A 62 -6.41 2.16 -5.56
C TYR A 62 -7.26 1.71 -6.75
N ARG A 63 -8.48 2.22 -6.86
CA ARG A 63 -9.34 1.93 -8.01
C ARG A 63 -8.69 2.32 -9.33
N ARG A 64 -8.11 3.51 -9.38
CA ARG A 64 -7.43 4.02 -10.57
C ARG A 64 -6.22 3.16 -10.94
N ILE A 65 -5.44 2.79 -9.94
CA ILE A 65 -4.25 1.94 -10.17
C ILE A 65 -4.67 0.58 -10.69
N LEU A 66 -5.75 0.00 -10.16
CA LEU A 66 -6.23 -1.32 -10.61
C LEU A 66 -6.70 -1.32 -12.06
N GLU A 67 -7.07 -0.18 -12.63
CA GLU A 67 -7.45 -0.08 -14.04
C GLU A 67 -6.29 -0.45 -14.96
N THR A 68 -5.06 -0.08 -14.60
CA THR A 68 -3.85 -0.35 -15.39
C THR A 68 -2.99 -1.47 -14.80
N HIS A 69 -3.15 -1.75 -13.52
CA HIS A 69 -2.36 -2.75 -12.79
C HIS A 69 -3.30 -3.68 -12.03
N PRO A 70 -4.08 -4.52 -12.76
CA PRO A 70 -4.97 -5.46 -12.08
C PRO A 70 -4.17 -6.42 -11.20
N GLY A 71 -4.69 -6.68 -10.01
CA GLY A 71 -4.00 -7.52 -9.03
C GLY A 71 -2.91 -6.82 -8.24
N GLN A 72 -2.79 -5.49 -8.35
CA GLN A 72 -1.78 -4.74 -7.60
C GLN A 72 -1.93 -4.97 -6.10
N LYS A 73 -0.86 -5.43 -5.46
CA LYS A 73 -0.83 -5.64 -4.01
C LYS A 73 -0.74 -4.31 -3.27
N ALA A 74 -1.44 -4.20 -2.16
CA ALA A 74 -1.45 -3.00 -1.35
C ALA A 74 -1.67 -3.34 0.13
N VAL A 75 -0.99 -2.60 0.99
CA VAL A 75 -1.25 -2.53 2.43
C VAL A 75 -1.86 -1.16 2.69
N ILE A 76 -2.98 -1.13 3.38
CA ILE A 76 -3.70 0.10 3.68
C ILE A 76 -3.26 0.65 5.03
N VAL A 77 -3.02 1.95 5.10
CA VAL A 77 -2.59 2.64 6.32
C VAL A 77 -3.52 3.80 6.60
N SER A 78 -3.82 4.05 7.87
CA SER A 78 -4.62 5.21 8.28
C SER A 78 -4.40 5.54 9.74
N GLY A 79 -4.51 6.83 10.09
CA GLY A 79 -4.51 7.28 11.47
C GLY A 79 -5.84 7.04 12.18
N PHE A 80 -6.87 6.66 11.45
CA PHE A 80 -8.21 6.41 11.97
C PHE A 80 -8.47 4.91 12.07
N SER A 81 -9.60 4.54 12.67
CA SER A 81 -10.05 3.14 12.74
C SER A 81 -10.39 2.62 11.34
N GLU A 82 -10.47 1.31 11.22
CA GLU A 82 -10.96 0.69 9.99
C GLU A 82 -12.34 1.23 9.64
N THR A 83 -12.49 1.69 8.40
CA THR A 83 -13.72 2.31 7.90
C THR A 83 -14.30 1.47 6.77
N ASP A 84 -15.53 1.83 6.32
CA ASP A 84 -16.13 1.19 5.16
C ASP A 84 -15.27 1.34 3.91
N ARG A 85 -14.54 2.46 3.79
CA ARG A 85 -13.65 2.67 2.64
C ARG A 85 -12.47 1.72 2.66
N VAL A 86 -11.91 1.42 3.84
CA VAL A 86 -10.87 0.40 3.98
C VAL A 86 -11.40 -0.96 3.55
N LYS A 87 -12.60 -1.31 4.00
CA LYS A 87 -13.24 -2.58 3.62
C LYS A 87 -13.48 -2.68 2.13
N LYS A 88 -13.89 -1.58 1.50
CA LYS A 88 -14.08 -1.52 0.04
C LYS A 88 -12.77 -1.74 -0.70
N ALA A 89 -11.67 -1.13 -0.23
CA ALA A 89 -10.35 -1.35 -0.81
C ALA A 89 -9.93 -2.82 -0.68
N GLN A 90 -10.18 -3.41 0.48
CA GLN A 90 -9.88 -4.83 0.71
C GLN A 90 -10.72 -5.74 -0.19
N ALA A 91 -11.98 -5.40 -0.42
CA ALA A 91 -12.84 -6.13 -1.36
C ALA A 91 -12.32 -6.06 -2.79
N LEU A 92 -11.59 -5.01 -3.16
CA LEU A 92 -10.94 -4.85 -4.45
C LEU A 92 -9.61 -5.59 -4.56
N GLY A 93 -9.10 -6.13 -3.46
CA GLY A 93 -7.86 -6.89 -3.46
C GLY A 93 -6.76 -6.38 -2.54
N ALA A 94 -6.96 -5.25 -1.87
CA ALA A 94 -5.98 -4.76 -0.90
C ALA A 94 -5.86 -5.72 0.28
N GLY A 95 -4.68 -5.76 0.88
CA GLY A 95 -4.40 -6.62 2.01
C GLY A 95 -4.73 -5.99 3.36
N ALA A 96 -3.84 -6.21 4.32
CA ALA A 96 -4.07 -5.79 5.70
C ALA A 96 -4.19 -4.29 5.85
N PHE A 97 -4.96 -3.90 6.85
CA PHE A 97 -5.03 -2.53 7.34
C PHE A 97 -4.07 -2.38 8.52
N VAL A 98 -3.24 -1.35 8.49
CA VAL A 98 -2.32 -1.02 9.57
C VAL A 98 -2.62 0.38 10.07
N ARG A 99 -2.86 0.50 11.36
CA ARG A 99 -3.15 1.79 11.97
C ARG A 99 -1.86 2.56 12.26
N LYS A 100 -1.84 3.85 11.91
CA LYS A 100 -0.77 4.74 12.32
C LYS A 100 -0.82 4.96 13.85
N PRO A 101 0.31 5.26 14.52
CA PRO A 101 1.63 5.54 13.94
C PRO A 101 2.31 4.27 13.43
N TYR A 102 3.28 4.44 12.52
CA TYR A 102 4.04 3.32 12.00
C TYR A 102 4.86 2.66 13.11
N ILE A 103 4.72 1.34 13.20
CA ILE A 103 5.52 0.51 14.09
C ILE A 103 6.20 -0.53 13.22
N MET A 104 7.53 -0.60 13.28
CA MET A 104 8.32 -1.43 12.37
C MET A 104 7.86 -2.88 12.31
N GLU A 105 7.58 -3.48 13.45
CA GLU A 105 7.13 -4.88 13.52
C GLU A 105 5.81 -5.09 12.78
N LYS A 106 4.86 -4.18 12.97
CA LYS A 106 3.54 -4.28 12.35
C LYS A 106 3.60 -4.05 10.85
N ILE A 107 4.35 -3.02 10.43
CA ILE A 107 4.54 -2.72 9.02
C ILE A 107 5.28 -3.86 8.34
N GLY A 108 6.34 -4.35 8.95
CA GLY A 108 7.13 -5.45 8.40
C GLY A 108 6.30 -6.71 8.20
N LEU A 109 5.48 -7.05 9.19
CA LEU A 109 4.61 -8.23 9.11
C LEU A 109 3.55 -8.07 8.01
N ALA A 110 2.90 -6.92 7.95
CA ALA A 110 1.85 -6.66 6.96
C ALA A 110 2.40 -6.69 5.54
N VAL A 111 3.53 -6.05 5.31
CA VAL A 111 4.20 -6.01 4.01
C VAL A 111 4.62 -7.41 3.60
N ARG A 112 5.26 -8.16 4.51
CA ARG A 112 5.72 -9.52 4.21
C ARG A 112 4.56 -10.45 3.86
N ARG A 113 3.49 -10.39 4.63
CA ARG A 113 2.30 -11.20 4.36
C ARG A 113 1.69 -10.90 3.00
N GLU A 114 1.62 -9.61 2.66
CA GLU A 114 1.03 -9.22 1.37
C GLU A 114 1.90 -9.64 0.20
N LEU A 115 3.22 -9.46 0.32
CA LEU A 115 4.15 -9.90 -0.73
C LEU A 115 4.14 -11.41 -0.93
N ASP A 116 3.93 -12.17 0.14
CA ASP A 116 3.90 -13.63 0.09
C ASP A 116 2.53 -14.19 -0.31
N ARG A 117 1.50 -13.39 -0.28
CA ARG A 117 0.16 -13.81 -0.69
C ARG A 117 0.18 -14.23 -2.15
N GLY A 118 -0.43 -15.34 -2.47
CA GLY A 118 -0.35 -15.93 -3.80
C GLY A 118 0.76 -16.98 -3.90
N LYS A 119 1.92 -16.74 -3.30
CA LYS A 119 2.98 -17.75 -3.23
C LYS A 119 2.55 -18.93 -2.37
N ASP A 120 1.89 -18.61 -1.24
CA ASP A 120 1.35 -19.64 -0.34
C ASP A 120 0.24 -20.41 -1.04
N ASP A 121 -0.60 -19.72 -1.82
CA ASP A 121 -1.65 -20.35 -2.60
C ASP A 121 -1.07 -21.30 -3.64
N ASP A 122 0.02 -20.90 -4.31
CA ASP A 122 0.71 -21.73 -5.29
C ASP A 122 1.27 -23.00 -4.64
N VAL A 123 1.87 -22.86 -3.47
CA VAL A 123 2.39 -24.00 -2.70
C VAL A 123 1.24 -24.94 -2.31
N SER A 124 0.11 -24.40 -1.91
CA SER A 124 -1.07 -25.19 -1.55
C SER A 124 -1.60 -26.00 -2.72
N LEU A 125 -1.53 -25.45 -3.93
CA LEU A 125 -1.98 -26.14 -5.13
C LEU A 125 -1.07 -27.30 -5.54
N GLU A 126 0.19 -27.26 -5.17
CA GLU A 126 1.17 -28.30 -5.46
C GLU A 126 1.05 -29.50 -4.52
N THR A 127 0.44 -29.30 -3.39
CA THR A 127 0.28 -30.35 -2.38
C THR A 127 -1.10 -30.99 -2.43
#